data_1c01ec8276d3f51658616963a9e1ea91
#
_entry.id   1c01ec8276d3f51658616963a9e1ea91
#
_cell.length_a   1.000
_cell.length_b   1.000
_cell.length_c   1.000
_cell.angle_alpha   90.00
_cell.angle_beta   90.00
_cell.angle_gamma   90.00
#
_symmetry.space_group_name_H-M   'P 1'
#
loop_
_entity.id
_entity.type
_entity.pdbx_description
1 polymer ?
#
loop_
_entity_poly.entity_id
_entity_poly.type
_entity_poly.pdbx_seq_one_letter_code
_entity_poly.pdbx_strand_id
1 'polypeptide(L)'
;MPHLPHLKSFLLASALTALTLSPAWAKEKFKVVTTFTVIADMASNVAGDAAEVSSITKPGAEIHEYQPTPGDIKRAQGAQLILSNGLNLELWFARFYQNLSGVPEVMVSNGVQPMGISEGPYNGKPNPHAWMSAENALIYVDNIRDALMKYDPDNAATYQKNAQNYKAKIQQTLAPLHAELV
;
A
#
# COMPACT_ATOMS: atom_id res chain seq x y z
N MET A 1 14.70 50.76 75.01
CA MET A 1 14.58 49.31 74.56
C MET A 1 13.80 49.29 73.32
N PRO A 2 14.33 49.06 72.12
CA PRO A 2 13.58 49.00 70.89
C PRO A 2 13.32 47.55 70.55
N HIS A 3 12.06 47.32 70.18
CA HIS A 3 11.53 46.03 69.68
C HIS A 3 12.00 45.78 68.25
N LEU A 4 12.57 44.57 68.02
CA LEU A 4 12.83 44.05 66.68
C LEU A 4 11.54 43.44 66.08
N PRO A 5 11.20 43.70 64.82
CA PRO A 5 10.11 43.01 64.14
C PRO A 5 10.58 41.67 63.53
N HIS A 6 9.74 40.65 63.70
CA HIS A 6 9.92 39.33 63.15
C HIS A 6 9.88 39.33 61.63
N LEU A 7 10.96 38.91 61.01
CA LEU A 7 11.06 38.64 59.56
C LEU A 7 10.42 37.28 59.26
N LYS A 8 9.22 37.29 58.66
CA LYS A 8 8.58 36.05 58.20
C LYS A 8 9.21 35.65 56.87
N SER A 9 9.95 34.57 56.87
CA SER A 9 10.51 33.94 55.68
C SER A 9 9.39 33.28 54.87
N PHE A 10 9.07 33.83 53.71
CA PHE A 10 8.24 33.17 52.69
C PHE A 10 9.13 32.20 51.92
N LEU A 11 8.98 30.92 52.18
CA LEU A 11 9.51 29.84 51.33
C LEU A 11 8.62 29.67 50.12
N LEU A 12 9.06 30.20 48.96
CA LEU A 12 8.43 29.99 47.68
C LEU A 12 8.83 28.61 47.16
N ALA A 13 7.98 27.60 47.31
CA ALA A 13 8.19 26.27 46.74
C ALA A 13 7.89 26.30 45.22
N SER A 14 8.92 26.43 44.40
CA SER A 14 8.84 26.28 42.96
C SER A 14 8.73 24.79 42.61
N ALA A 15 7.51 24.33 42.36
CA ALA A 15 7.28 23.00 41.80
C ALA A 15 7.69 23.01 40.31
N LEU A 16 8.90 22.51 40.06
CA LEU A 16 9.41 22.27 38.70
C LEU A 16 8.70 21.03 38.11
N THR A 17 7.64 21.26 37.36
CA THR A 17 6.98 20.18 36.62
C THR A 17 7.86 19.79 35.44
N ALA A 18 8.68 18.75 35.63
CA ALA A 18 9.41 18.13 34.53
C ALA A 18 8.42 17.45 33.59
N LEU A 19 8.05 18.11 32.48
CA LEU A 19 7.43 17.46 31.35
C LEU A 19 8.44 16.44 30.81
N THR A 20 8.23 15.16 31.11
CA THR A 20 8.93 14.06 30.44
C THR A 20 8.41 13.99 29.01
N LEU A 21 9.12 14.64 28.09
CA LEU A 21 9.01 14.41 26.66
C LEU A 21 9.50 12.99 26.40
N SER A 22 8.57 12.01 26.48
CA SER A 22 8.85 10.68 25.97
C SER A 22 9.14 10.84 24.48
N PRO A 23 10.28 10.36 23.94
CA PRO A 23 10.49 10.35 22.51
C PRO A 23 9.35 9.52 21.89
N ALA A 24 8.50 10.16 21.13
CA ALA A 24 7.54 9.45 20.29
C ALA A 24 8.36 8.67 19.25
N TRP A 25 8.64 7.42 19.52
CA TRP A 25 9.20 6.52 18.52
C TRP A 25 8.15 6.46 17.41
N ALA A 26 8.47 7.02 16.25
CA ALA A 26 7.62 6.93 15.10
C ALA A 26 7.34 5.44 14.83
N LYS A 27 6.08 5.03 14.94
CA LYS A 27 5.67 3.66 14.64
C LYS A 27 6.15 3.35 13.22
N GLU A 28 6.86 2.24 13.06
CA GLU A 28 7.30 1.80 11.73
C GLU A 28 6.06 1.64 10.84
N LYS A 29 6.12 2.21 9.62
CA LYS A 29 5.01 2.14 8.69
C LYS A 29 4.76 0.71 8.26
N PHE A 30 3.49 0.38 8.04
CA PHE A 30 3.09 -0.91 7.47
C PHE A 30 3.73 -1.10 6.09
N LYS A 31 4.42 -2.23 5.87
CA LYS A 31 5.20 -2.49 4.66
C LYS A 31 4.44 -3.36 3.68
N VAL A 32 4.21 -2.82 2.49
CA VAL A 32 3.53 -3.49 1.39
C VAL A 32 4.50 -3.67 0.23
N VAL A 33 4.56 -4.88 -0.30
CA VAL A 33 5.33 -5.19 -1.50
C VAL A 33 4.37 -5.63 -2.61
N THR A 34 4.59 -5.14 -3.81
CA THR A 34 3.79 -5.50 -4.99
C THR A 34 4.66 -6.22 -6.01
N THR A 35 4.05 -7.00 -6.87
CA THR A 35 4.79 -7.72 -7.91
C THR A 35 5.35 -6.78 -8.97
N PHE A 36 4.63 -5.72 -9.32
CA PHE A 36 5.10 -4.75 -10.31
C PHE A 36 4.57 -3.32 -10.08
N THR A 37 5.12 -2.39 -10.84
CA THR A 37 5.03 -0.95 -10.58
C THR A 37 3.62 -0.35 -10.71
N VAL A 38 2.76 -0.90 -11.58
CA VAL A 38 1.38 -0.38 -11.71
C VAL A 38 0.58 -0.67 -10.43
N ILE A 39 0.68 -1.89 -9.88
CA ILE A 39 0.05 -2.19 -8.58
C ILE A 39 0.67 -1.33 -7.47
N ALA A 40 2.00 -1.07 -7.53
CA ALA A 40 2.65 -0.22 -6.55
C ALA A 40 2.11 1.22 -6.58
N ASP A 41 1.87 1.77 -7.76
CA ASP A 41 1.25 3.09 -7.91
C ASP A 41 -0.18 3.11 -7.35
N MET A 42 -1.01 2.14 -7.73
CA MET A 42 -2.37 2.01 -7.19
C MET A 42 -2.38 1.87 -5.66
N ALA A 43 -1.51 1.00 -5.14
CA ALA A 43 -1.40 0.78 -3.71
C ALA A 43 -0.90 2.02 -2.97
N SER A 44 0.03 2.79 -3.55
CA SER A 44 0.53 4.04 -2.97
C SER A 44 -0.56 5.11 -2.91
N ASN A 45 -1.42 5.20 -3.93
CA ASN A 45 -2.57 6.12 -3.91
C ASN A 45 -3.58 5.77 -2.81
N VAL A 46 -3.77 4.49 -2.51
CA VAL A 46 -4.66 4.03 -1.43
C VAL A 46 -3.98 4.16 -0.06
N ALA A 47 -2.70 3.79 0.03
CA ALA A 47 -1.94 3.82 1.28
C ALA A 47 -1.69 5.26 1.79
N GLY A 48 -1.40 6.18 0.89
CA GLY A 48 -0.92 7.51 1.25
C GLY A 48 0.33 7.41 2.14
N ASP A 49 0.37 8.20 3.20
CA ASP A 49 1.47 8.18 4.17
C ASP A 49 1.35 7.10 5.25
N ALA A 50 0.24 6.34 5.27
CA ALA A 50 -0.02 5.35 6.32
C ALA A 50 0.80 4.06 6.14
N ALA A 51 1.18 3.69 4.91
CA ALA A 51 2.00 2.53 4.64
C ALA A 51 3.16 2.85 3.69
N GLU A 52 4.19 2.04 3.73
CA GLU A 52 5.31 2.06 2.79
C GLU A 52 5.06 1.03 1.69
N VAL A 53 4.97 1.47 0.45
CA VAL A 53 4.71 0.61 -0.71
C VAL A 53 5.95 0.53 -1.59
N SER A 54 6.33 -0.68 -1.97
CA SER A 54 7.43 -0.92 -2.91
C SER A 54 7.08 -2.00 -3.93
N SER A 55 7.82 -2.03 -5.03
CA SER A 55 7.66 -3.05 -6.08
C SER A 55 8.85 -4.01 -6.12
N ILE A 56 8.57 -5.29 -6.39
CA ILE A 56 9.63 -6.28 -6.67
C ILE A 56 10.32 -5.90 -7.97
N THR A 57 9.55 -5.71 -9.04
CA THR A 57 10.12 -5.31 -10.32
C THR A 57 10.43 -3.81 -10.35
N LYS A 58 11.48 -3.46 -11.08
CA LYS A 58 11.86 -2.06 -11.30
C LYS A 58 11.02 -1.45 -12.44
N PRO A 59 10.90 -0.12 -12.49
CA PRO A 59 10.29 0.56 -13.64
C PRO A 59 10.94 0.12 -14.95
N GLY A 60 10.10 -0.21 -15.96
CA GLY A 60 10.54 -0.66 -17.27
C GLY A 60 11.00 -2.11 -17.35
N ALA A 61 10.97 -2.88 -16.26
CA ALA A 61 11.27 -4.30 -16.30
C ALA A 61 10.15 -5.09 -17.00
N GLU A 62 10.56 -6.14 -17.75
CA GLU A 62 9.62 -7.12 -18.30
C GLU A 62 9.01 -7.93 -17.15
N ILE A 63 7.67 -7.93 -17.06
CA ILE A 63 6.96 -8.54 -15.94
C ILE A 63 6.67 -10.02 -16.15
N HIS A 64 6.44 -10.47 -17.39
CA HIS A 64 6.02 -11.85 -17.66
C HIS A 64 7.15 -12.87 -17.41
N GLU A 65 8.38 -12.52 -17.78
CA GLU A 65 9.55 -13.38 -17.67
C GLU A 65 10.59 -12.83 -16.69
N TYR A 66 10.13 -12.05 -15.71
CA TYR A 66 11.02 -11.47 -14.71
C TYR A 66 11.76 -12.55 -13.95
N GLN A 67 13.07 -12.34 -13.77
CA GLN A 67 13.93 -13.24 -12.98
C GLN A 67 14.33 -12.54 -11.68
N PRO A 68 13.66 -12.85 -10.55
CA PRO A 68 13.98 -12.25 -9.27
C PRO A 68 15.39 -12.52 -8.83
N THR A 69 16.03 -11.50 -8.32
CA THR A 69 17.38 -11.56 -7.75
C THR A 69 17.34 -11.80 -6.23
N PRO A 70 18.46 -12.23 -5.60
CA PRO A 70 18.54 -12.26 -4.13
C PRO A 70 18.26 -10.92 -3.48
N GLY A 71 18.56 -9.80 -4.16
CA GLY A 71 18.22 -8.46 -3.70
C GLY A 71 16.72 -8.20 -3.65
N ASP A 72 15.96 -8.76 -4.58
CA ASP A 72 14.50 -8.66 -4.60
C ASP A 72 13.88 -9.42 -3.41
N ILE A 73 14.40 -10.63 -3.15
CA ILE A 73 13.99 -11.41 -1.97
C ILE A 73 14.26 -10.63 -0.69
N LYS A 74 15.45 -10.05 -0.56
CA LYS A 74 15.82 -9.26 0.62
C LYS A 74 14.90 -8.05 0.82
N ARG A 75 14.51 -7.34 -0.26
CA ARG A 75 13.56 -6.22 -0.16
C ARG A 75 12.18 -6.69 0.25
N ALA A 76 11.73 -7.84 -0.20
CA ALA A 76 10.44 -8.40 0.14
C ALA A 76 10.39 -9.06 1.53
N GLN A 77 11.57 -9.42 2.09
CA GLN A 77 11.70 -9.95 3.44
C GLN A 77 11.32 -8.92 4.46
N GLY A 78 10.37 -8.78 5.10
CA GLY A 78 9.92 -7.73 6.02
C GLY A 78 8.68 -7.01 5.52
N ALA A 79 8.18 -7.42 4.36
CA ALA A 79 6.83 -7.07 3.96
C ALA A 79 5.80 -7.69 4.91
N GLN A 80 4.75 -6.95 5.19
CA GLN A 80 3.63 -7.40 6.00
C GLN A 80 2.41 -7.77 5.13
N LEU A 81 2.45 -7.39 3.85
CA LEU A 81 1.47 -7.73 2.84
C LEU A 81 2.14 -7.75 1.46
N ILE A 82 1.77 -8.72 0.64
CA ILE A 82 2.13 -8.77 -0.79
C ILE A 82 0.87 -8.62 -1.62
N LEU A 83 0.95 -7.78 -2.66
CA LEU A 83 -0.09 -7.60 -3.65
C LEU A 83 0.39 -8.11 -5.00
N SER A 84 -0.28 -9.13 -5.54
CA SER A 84 0.01 -9.71 -6.84
C SER A 84 -1.13 -9.44 -7.83
N ASN A 85 -0.82 -9.44 -9.13
CA ASN A 85 -1.86 -9.31 -10.16
C ASN A 85 -2.71 -10.56 -10.26
N GLY A 86 -2.08 -11.70 -10.40
CA GLY A 86 -2.75 -12.93 -10.78
C GLY A 86 -3.00 -13.03 -12.28
N LEU A 87 -4.04 -13.77 -12.70
CA LEU A 87 -4.40 -14.02 -14.10
C LEU A 87 -3.23 -14.57 -14.93
N ASN A 88 -2.29 -15.26 -14.30
CA ASN A 88 -1.05 -15.79 -14.89
C ASN A 88 -0.10 -14.71 -15.48
N LEU A 89 -0.14 -13.48 -14.98
CA LEU A 89 0.79 -12.43 -15.40
C LEU A 89 2.22 -12.76 -14.99
N GLU A 90 2.41 -12.99 -13.69
CA GLU A 90 3.71 -13.20 -13.05
C GLU A 90 3.90 -14.66 -12.63
N LEU A 91 4.08 -15.57 -13.61
CA LEU A 91 4.27 -17.01 -13.33
C LEU A 91 5.51 -17.31 -12.48
N TRP A 92 6.53 -16.44 -12.54
CA TRP A 92 7.74 -16.51 -11.72
C TRP A 92 7.45 -16.28 -10.23
N PHE A 93 6.35 -15.60 -9.89
CA PHE A 93 6.06 -15.16 -8.53
C PHE A 93 5.83 -16.33 -7.58
N ALA A 94 5.16 -17.41 -7.99
CA ALA A 94 4.92 -18.57 -7.14
C ALA A 94 6.24 -19.15 -6.56
N ARG A 95 7.29 -19.24 -7.38
CA ARG A 95 8.62 -19.69 -6.95
C ARG A 95 9.31 -18.66 -6.05
N PHE A 96 9.15 -17.37 -6.35
CA PHE A 96 9.70 -16.30 -5.53
C PHE A 96 9.04 -16.28 -4.14
N TYR A 97 7.72 -16.42 -4.09
CA TYR A 97 6.93 -16.37 -2.86
C TYR A 97 7.31 -17.46 -1.85
N GLN A 98 7.77 -18.62 -2.32
CA GLN A 98 8.25 -19.70 -1.44
C GLN A 98 9.41 -19.26 -0.51
N ASN A 99 10.13 -18.18 -0.85
CA ASN A 99 11.18 -17.63 -0.02
C ASN A 99 10.68 -16.62 1.03
N LEU A 100 9.37 -16.34 1.07
CA LEU A 100 8.75 -15.35 1.94
C LEU A 100 7.81 -16.06 2.93
N SER A 101 8.38 -16.55 4.04
CA SER A 101 7.62 -17.30 5.03
C SER A 101 6.62 -16.42 5.77
N GLY A 102 5.34 -16.79 5.72
CA GLY A 102 4.29 -16.20 6.56
C GLY A 102 3.80 -14.81 6.17
N VAL A 103 4.27 -14.26 5.05
CA VAL A 103 3.74 -12.99 4.54
C VAL A 103 2.44 -13.26 3.76
N PRO A 104 1.31 -12.62 4.10
CA PRO A 104 0.07 -12.80 3.37
C PRO A 104 0.16 -12.23 1.96
N GLU A 105 -0.41 -12.95 1.01
CA GLU A 105 -0.59 -12.51 -0.39
C GLU A 105 -2.06 -12.23 -0.67
N VAL A 106 -2.33 -11.14 -1.40
CA VAL A 106 -3.64 -10.81 -1.95
C VAL A 106 -3.52 -10.54 -3.45
N MET A 107 -4.29 -11.30 -4.23
CA MET A 107 -4.41 -11.12 -5.66
C MET A 107 -5.40 -9.98 -5.95
N VAL A 108 -4.90 -8.87 -6.52
CA VAL A 108 -5.71 -7.66 -6.70
C VAL A 108 -6.70 -7.75 -7.86
N SER A 109 -6.57 -8.71 -8.76
CA SER A 109 -7.53 -8.96 -9.85
C SER A 109 -8.73 -9.82 -9.43
N ASN A 110 -8.86 -10.20 -8.18
CA ASN A 110 -10.03 -10.98 -7.73
C ASN A 110 -11.33 -10.26 -8.06
N GLY A 111 -12.29 -10.99 -8.65
CA GLY A 111 -13.60 -10.46 -9.07
C GLY A 111 -13.60 -9.82 -10.46
N VAL A 112 -12.45 -9.66 -11.11
CA VAL A 112 -12.39 -9.23 -12.50
C VAL A 112 -12.90 -10.33 -13.44
N GLN A 113 -13.64 -9.93 -14.47
CA GLN A 113 -13.97 -10.79 -15.61
C GLN A 113 -12.99 -10.48 -16.75
N PRO A 114 -11.89 -11.25 -16.89
CA PRO A 114 -10.86 -10.93 -17.87
C PRO A 114 -11.35 -11.19 -19.30
N MET A 115 -10.94 -10.35 -20.23
CA MET A 115 -11.11 -10.67 -21.66
C MET A 115 -10.29 -11.91 -22.01
N GLY A 116 -10.81 -12.72 -22.93
CA GLY A 116 -10.05 -13.81 -23.54
C GLY A 116 -9.01 -13.28 -24.52
N ILE A 117 -7.91 -14.00 -24.65
CA ILE A 117 -6.94 -13.77 -25.74
C ILE A 117 -7.46 -14.53 -26.96
N SER A 118 -7.64 -13.83 -28.08
CA SER A 118 -8.26 -14.37 -29.31
C SER A 118 -7.26 -14.95 -30.30
N GLU A 119 -5.95 -14.66 -30.14
CA GLU A 119 -4.92 -15.02 -31.12
C GLU A 119 -3.61 -15.47 -30.44
N GLY A 120 -2.75 -16.11 -31.25
CA GLY A 120 -1.41 -16.50 -30.82
C GLY A 120 -1.33 -17.69 -29.87
N PRO A 121 -0.17 -17.93 -29.25
CA PRO A 121 0.09 -19.10 -28.41
C PRO A 121 -0.79 -19.17 -27.14
N TYR A 122 -1.35 -18.04 -26.74
CA TYR A 122 -2.19 -17.90 -25.54
C TYR A 122 -3.69 -17.84 -25.85
N ASN A 123 -4.10 -18.17 -27.08
CA ASN A 123 -5.52 -18.19 -27.47
C ASN A 123 -6.38 -18.99 -26.47
N GLY A 124 -7.51 -18.44 -26.07
CA GLY A 124 -8.43 -19.00 -25.08
C GLY A 124 -8.00 -18.82 -23.62
N LYS A 125 -6.83 -18.24 -23.35
CA LYS A 125 -6.41 -17.88 -21.99
C LYS A 125 -6.95 -16.51 -21.59
N PRO A 126 -7.13 -16.24 -20.28
CA PRO A 126 -7.48 -14.90 -19.81
C PRO A 126 -6.36 -13.90 -20.12
N ASN A 127 -6.73 -12.71 -20.57
CA ASN A 127 -5.78 -11.62 -20.73
C ASN A 127 -5.40 -11.07 -19.34
N PRO A 128 -4.12 -11.14 -18.93
CA PRO A 128 -3.72 -10.75 -17.60
C PRO A 128 -3.65 -9.24 -17.38
N HIS A 129 -3.72 -8.42 -18.45
CA HIS A 129 -3.58 -6.96 -18.39
C HIS A 129 -4.91 -6.26 -18.04
N ALA A 130 -5.63 -6.82 -17.08
CA ALA A 130 -6.99 -6.40 -16.73
C ALA A 130 -7.06 -4.97 -16.18
N TRP A 131 -6.00 -4.47 -15.54
CA TRP A 131 -5.91 -3.09 -15.02
C TRP A 131 -5.99 -2.01 -16.09
N MET A 132 -5.83 -2.34 -17.38
CA MET A 132 -5.95 -1.40 -18.49
C MET A 132 -7.40 -0.99 -18.75
N SER A 133 -8.39 -1.72 -18.25
CA SER A 133 -9.79 -1.28 -18.22
C SER A 133 -10.04 -0.41 -16.99
N ALA A 134 -10.76 0.72 -17.19
CA ALA A 134 -11.15 1.61 -16.11
C ALA A 134 -12.01 0.91 -15.05
N GLU A 135 -12.96 0.11 -15.48
CA GLU A 135 -13.86 -0.64 -14.61
C GLU A 135 -13.08 -1.64 -13.75
N ASN A 136 -12.15 -2.37 -14.37
CA ASN A 136 -11.30 -3.32 -13.66
C ASN A 136 -10.34 -2.60 -12.71
N ALA A 137 -9.80 -1.43 -13.09
CA ALA A 137 -8.96 -0.63 -12.21
C ALA A 137 -9.67 -0.26 -10.90
N LEU A 138 -10.99 0.01 -10.94
CA LEU A 138 -11.79 0.26 -9.73
C LEU A 138 -11.87 -0.98 -8.83
N ILE A 139 -11.96 -2.18 -9.42
CA ILE A 139 -11.93 -3.46 -8.67
C ILE A 139 -10.57 -3.64 -7.99
N TYR A 140 -9.48 -3.37 -8.72
CA TYR A 140 -8.13 -3.42 -8.14
C TYR A 140 -8.00 -2.49 -6.94
N VAL A 141 -8.48 -1.24 -7.05
CA VAL A 141 -8.45 -0.28 -5.94
C VAL A 141 -9.24 -0.76 -4.73
N ASP A 142 -10.42 -1.38 -4.94
CA ASP A 142 -11.21 -1.94 -3.85
C ASP A 142 -10.50 -3.12 -3.19
N ASN A 143 -9.91 -4.04 -3.96
CA ASN A 143 -9.16 -5.18 -3.43
C ASN A 143 -7.91 -4.73 -2.63
N ILE A 144 -7.19 -3.72 -3.13
CA ILE A 144 -6.05 -3.12 -2.42
C ILE A 144 -6.51 -2.50 -1.10
N ARG A 145 -7.59 -1.70 -1.12
CA ARG A 145 -8.16 -1.12 0.10
C ARG A 145 -8.53 -2.19 1.13
N ASP A 146 -9.25 -3.20 0.70
CA ASP A 146 -9.73 -4.26 1.60
C ASP A 146 -8.57 -5.06 2.21
N ALA A 147 -7.53 -5.31 1.41
CA ALA A 147 -6.31 -5.93 1.90
C ALA A 147 -5.61 -5.07 2.95
N LEU A 148 -5.41 -3.77 2.67
CA LEU A 148 -4.78 -2.85 3.61
C LEU A 148 -5.59 -2.72 4.91
N MET A 149 -6.92 -2.58 4.82
CA MET A 149 -7.79 -2.51 6.00
C MET A 149 -7.75 -3.79 6.84
N LYS A 150 -7.62 -4.96 6.20
CA LYS A 150 -7.55 -6.24 6.89
C LYS A 150 -6.23 -6.43 7.65
N TYR A 151 -5.11 -6.05 7.05
CA TYR A 151 -3.78 -6.35 7.57
C TYR A 151 -3.14 -5.19 8.35
N ASP A 152 -3.69 -3.97 8.19
CA ASP A 152 -3.32 -2.78 8.98
C ASP A 152 -4.59 -2.00 9.42
N PRO A 153 -5.38 -2.59 10.32
CA PRO A 153 -6.68 -2.05 10.71
C PRO A 153 -6.59 -0.69 11.43
N ASP A 154 -5.46 -0.35 12.03
CA ASP A 154 -5.26 0.94 12.70
C ASP A 154 -5.41 2.12 11.72
N ASN A 155 -5.11 1.90 10.44
CA ASN A 155 -5.17 2.90 9.37
C ASN A 155 -6.39 2.73 8.43
N ALA A 156 -7.34 1.86 8.77
CA ALA A 156 -8.48 1.50 7.91
C ALA A 156 -9.26 2.71 7.37
N ALA A 157 -9.54 3.70 8.22
CA ALA A 157 -10.27 4.91 7.82
C ALA A 157 -9.51 5.73 6.76
N THR A 158 -8.18 5.78 6.85
CA THR A 158 -7.31 6.44 5.87
C THR A 158 -7.39 5.72 4.52
N TYR A 159 -7.25 4.41 4.51
CA TYR A 159 -7.33 3.59 3.30
C TYR A 159 -8.69 3.70 2.62
N GLN A 160 -9.77 3.65 3.38
CA GLN A 160 -11.12 3.82 2.88
C GLN A 160 -11.31 5.18 2.18
N LYS A 161 -10.89 6.27 2.83
CA LYS A 161 -10.97 7.63 2.29
C LYS A 161 -10.14 7.79 1.02
N ASN A 162 -8.88 7.31 1.04
CA ASN A 162 -7.97 7.43 -0.09
C ASN A 162 -8.47 6.63 -1.29
N ALA A 163 -8.97 5.41 -1.08
CA ALA A 163 -9.54 4.60 -2.15
C ALA A 163 -10.75 5.28 -2.81
N GLN A 164 -11.65 5.86 -2.03
CA GLN A 164 -12.79 6.62 -2.55
C GLN A 164 -12.33 7.79 -3.43
N ASN A 165 -11.38 8.58 -2.94
CA ASN A 165 -10.83 9.73 -3.67
C ASN A 165 -10.14 9.29 -4.97
N TYR A 166 -9.36 8.20 -4.90
CA TYR A 166 -8.62 7.69 -6.05
C TYR A 166 -9.57 7.14 -7.12
N LYS A 167 -10.61 6.39 -6.73
CA LYS A 167 -11.66 5.91 -7.64
C LYS A 167 -12.40 7.06 -8.32
N ALA A 168 -12.77 8.08 -7.56
CA ALA A 168 -13.40 9.29 -8.11
C ALA A 168 -12.48 9.98 -9.13
N LYS A 169 -11.18 10.10 -8.84
CA LYS A 169 -10.20 10.66 -9.77
C LYS A 169 -10.08 9.85 -11.06
N ILE A 170 -10.02 8.51 -10.98
CA ILE A 170 -10.00 7.62 -12.15
C ILE A 170 -11.24 7.89 -13.03
N GLN A 171 -12.42 7.86 -12.42
CA GLN A 171 -13.68 8.06 -13.14
C GLN A 171 -13.76 9.44 -13.80
N GLN A 172 -13.40 10.51 -13.08
CA GLN A 172 -13.40 11.88 -13.60
C GLN A 172 -12.41 12.08 -14.75
N THR A 173 -11.22 11.44 -14.67
CA THR A 173 -10.21 11.55 -15.72
C THR A 173 -10.63 10.82 -16.98
N LEU A 174 -11.33 9.71 -16.88
CA LEU A 174 -11.70 8.88 -18.02
C LEU A 174 -13.06 9.23 -18.64
N ALA A 175 -13.95 9.89 -17.89
CA ALA A 175 -15.28 10.27 -18.39
C ALA A 175 -15.25 11.07 -19.70
N PRO A 176 -14.38 12.08 -19.90
CA PRO A 176 -14.30 12.81 -21.17
C PRO A 176 -13.86 11.91 -22.32
N LEU A 177 -12.91 11.01 -22.08
CA LEU A 177 -12.40 10.09 -23.12
C LEU A 177 -13.48 9.13 -23.61
N HIS A 178 -14.33 8.64 -22.70
CA HIS A 178 -15.49 7.81 -23.07
C HIS A 178 -16.48 8.59 -23.95
N ALA A 179 -16.70 9.86 -23.64
CA ALA A 179 -17.63 10.70 -24.40
C ALA A 179 -17.12 11.02 -25.83
N GLU A 180 -15.81 10.99 -26.06
CA GLU A 180 -15.20 11.21 -27.37
C GLU A 180 -15.22 9.95 -28.27
N LEU A 181 -15.36 8.75 -27.66
CA LEU A 181 -15.32 7.47 -28.37
C LEU A 181 -16.71 6.93 -28.77
N VAL A 182 -17.78 7.59 -28.32
CA VAL A 182 -19.19 7.24 -28.60
C VAL A 182 -19.81 8.28 -29.52
#